data_c8418d30b510ea1cae891d4d5de346af
#
_entry.id   c8418d30b510ea1cae891d4d5de346af
#
_cell.length_a   1.000
_cell.length_b   1.000
_cell.length_c   1.000
_cell.angle_alpha   90.00
_cell.angle_beta   90.00
_cell.angle_gamma   90.00
#
_symmetry.space_group_name_H-M   'P 1'
#
loop_
_entity.id
_entity.type
_entity.pdbx_description
1 polymer ?
#
loop_
_entity_poly.entity_id
_entity_poly.type
_entity_poly.pdbx_seq_one_letter_code
_entity_poly.pdbx_strand_id
1 'polypeptide(L)'
;VLGFPLFSRGISAFSAPKCRPGEINVPVCCGGVIVHPGDIVVCDEEGCVVVPRDEAHAVADSLNEYESKSGLSDWDVGEIDRRKKETNKRFFEEVFEARGGVILDRRDPS
;
A
#
# COMPACT_ATOMS: atom_id res chain seq x y z
N VAL A 1 -17.65 16.50 4.50
CA VAL A 1 -16.58 15.53 4.12
C VAL A 1 -16.78 15.17 2.67
N LEU A 2 -15.80 15.45 1.82
CA LEU A 2 -15.91 15.29 0.36
C LEU A 2 -15.82 13.82 -0.11
N GLY A 3 -15.55 12.87 0.79
CA GLY A 3 -15.39 11.45 0.43
C GLY A 3 -14.27 11.17 -0.58
N PHE A 4 -13.32 12.11 -0.70
CA PHE A 4 -12.19 11.96 -1.63
C PHE A 4 -11.07 11.14 -0.98
N PRO A 5 -10.64 10.01 -1.58
CA PRO A 5 -9.55 9.23 -1.04
C PRO A 5 -8.22 9.99 -1.21
N LEU A 6 -7.51 10.19 -0.12
CA LEU A 6 -6.21 10.87 -0.10
C LEU A 6 -5.18 10.01 0.62
N PHE A 7 -4.12 9.65 -0.08
CA PHE A 7 -2.97 8.92 0.46
C PHE A 7 -1.76 9.83 0.53
N SER A 8 -1.09 9.90 1.67
CA SER A 8 0.06 10.77 1.86
C SER A 8 1.09 10.16 2.80
N ARG A 9 2.35 10.54 2.66
CA ARG A 9 3.43 10.14 3.59
C ARG A 9 3.40 10.90 4.92
N GLY A 10 2.62 11.97 4.99
CA GLY A 10 2.54 12.81 6.19
C GLY A 10 1.80 14.11 5.93
N ILE A 11 1.71 14.88 6.99
CA ILE A 11 1.05 16.18 7.01
C ILE A 11 2.12 17.24 7.28
N SER A 12 2.09 18.34 6.54
CA SER A 12 2.96 19.50 6.75
C SER A 12 2.12 20.73 7.12
N ALA A 13 2.61 21.50 8.07
CA ALA A 13 2.01 22.79 8.40
C ALA A 13 2.34 23.89 7.38
N PHE A 14 3.30 23.64 6.48
CA PHE A 14 3.65 24.58 5.43
C PHE A 14 2.69 24.50 4.26
N SER A 15 2.13 25.64 3.90
CA SER A 15 1.36 25.77 2.66
C SER A 15 2.29 25.79 1.45
N ALA A 16 1.93 25.07 0.40
CA ALA A 16 2.67 25.15 -0.85
C ALA A 16 2.60 26.59 -1.41
N PRO A 17 3.68 27.09 -2.03
CA PRO A 17 3.68 28.39 -2.65
C PRO A 17 2.63 28.45 -3.78
N LYS A 18 1.74 29.43 -3.70
CA LYS A 18 0.62 29.60 -4.64
C LYS A 18 1.03 30.28 -5.97
N CYS A 19 2.31 30.49 -6.16
CA CYS A 19 2.84 31.34 -7.26
C CYS A 19 3.21 30.55 -8.52
N ARG A 20 3.10 29.23 -8.51
CA ARG A 20 3.45 28.40 -9.67
C ARG A 20 2.28 27.50 -10.05
N PRO A 21 1.90 27.45 -11.32
CA PRO A 21 0.99 26.43 -11.82
C PRO A 21 1.67 25.06 -11.66
N GLY A 22 0.88 24.05 -11.34
CA GLY A 22 1.35 22.67 -11.39
C GLY A 22 1.41 22.16 -12.83
N GLU A 23 1.86 20.94 -13.00
CA GLU A 23 1.88 20.23 -14.27
C GLU A 23 0.90 19.05 -14.20
N ILE A 24 0.36 18.68 -15.36
CA ILE A 24 -0.58 17.56 -15.52
C ILE A 24 -0.03 16.64 -16.59
N ASN A 25 -0.23 15.33 -16.43
CA ASN A 25 0.24 14.32 -17.39
C ASN A 25 1.76 14.32 -17.61
N VAL A 26 2.52 14.52 -16.57
CA VAL A 26 3.97 14.38 -16.57
C VAL A 26 4.40 13.29 -15.59
N PRO A 27 5.56 12.65 -15.79
CA PRO A 27 6.10 11.74 -14.81
C PRO A 27 6.35 12.44 -13.47
N VAL A 28 5.97 11.81 -12.38
CA VAL A 28 6.18 12.33 -11.03
C VAL A 28 6.90 11.31 -10.16
N CYS A 29 7.68 11.78 -9.20
CA CYS A 29 8.24 10.92 -8.16
C CYS A 29 7.36 11.00 -6.91
N CYS A 30 6.72 9.90 -6.54
CA CYS A 30 5.88 9.81 -5.36
C CYS A 30 6.37 8.68 -4.46
N GLY A 31 6.76 9.01 -3.22
CA GLY A 31 7.24 8.01 -2.28
C GLY A 31 8.54 7.29 -2.69
N GLY A 32 9.34 7.86 -3.59
CA GLY A 32 10.55 7.23 -4.14
C GLY A 32 10.31 6.37 -5.38
N VAL A 33 9.07 6.31 -5.87
CA VAL A 33 8.69 5.59 -7.09
C VAL A 33 8.35 6.60 -8.18
N ILE A 34 8.86 6.38 -9.40
CA ILE A 34 8.48 7.18 -10.56
C ILE A 34 7.16 6.63 -11.10
N VAL A 35 6.17 7.50 -11.22
CA VAL A 35 4.85 7.20 -11.76
C VAL A 35 4.69 7.94 -13.08
N HIS A 36 4.40 7.21 -14.15
CA HIS A 36 4.17 7.79 -15.47
C HIS A 36 2.67 7.97 -15.74
N PRO A 37 2.32 8.90 -16.62
CA PRO A 37 0.94 9.05 -17.07
C PRO A 37 0.39 7.75 -17.67
N GLY A 38 -0.73 7.28 -17.12
CA GLY A 38 -1.36 6.03 -17.54
C GLY A 38 -0.99 4.79 -16.74
N ASP A 39 -0.07 4.89 -15.79
CA ASP A 39 0.19 3.82 -14.84
C ASP A 39 -1.02 3.57 -13.94
N ILE A 40 -1.18 2.33 -13.50
CA ILE A 40 -2.24 1.93 -12.58
C ILE A 40 -1.71 2.08 -11.15
N VAL A 41 -2.46 2.80 -10.33
CA VAL A 41 -2.13 2.98 -8.91
C VAL A 41 -3.22 2.32 -8.06
N VAL A 42 -2.82 1.38 -7.23
CA VAL A 42 -3.69 0.71 -6.27
C VAL A 42 -3.24 1.10 -4.87
N CYS A 43 -4.14 1.67 -4.10
CA CYS A 43 -3.86 2.13 -2.74
C CYS A 43 -4.89 1.59 -1.76
N ASP A 44 -4.42 1.18 -0.59
CA ASP A 44 -5.24 0.78 0.53
C ASP A 44 -4.65 1.30 1.86
N GLU A 45 -5.13 0.79 2.98
CA GLU A 45 -4.66 1.19 4.32
C GLU A 45 -3.19 0.78 4.60
N GLU A 46 -2.65 -0.17 3.84
CA GLU A 46 -1.29 -0.68 3.99
C GLU A 46 -0.29 0.06 3.11
N GLY A 47 -0.76 0.69 2.03
CA GLY A 47 0.11 1.46 1.15
C GLY A 47 -0.42 1.61 -0.27
N CYS A 48 0.49 2.05 -1.14
CA CYS A 48 0.21 2.24 -2.56
C CYS A 48 1.21 1.44 -3.41
N VAL A 49 0.68 0.78 -4.42
CA VAL A 49 1.46 0.05 -5.43
C VAL A 49 1.22 0.69 -6.79
N VAL A 50 2.29 0.80 -7.57
CA VAL A 50 2.23 1.30 -8.94
C VAL A 50 2.53 0.16 -9.90
N VAL A 51 1.63 -0.06 -10.85
CA VAL A 51 1.80 -1.03 -11.93
C VAL A 51 2.00 -0.26 -13.23
N PRO A 52 3.16 -0.39 -13.89
CA PRO A 52 3.39 0.22 -15.18
C PRO A 52 2.33 -0.19 -16.19
N ARG A 53 1.90 0.75 -17.02
CA ARG A 53 0.82 0.54 -17.98
C ARG A 53 1.07 -0.63 -18.93
N ASP A 54 2.29 -0.82 -19.36
CA ASP A 54 2.71 -1.88 -20.28
C ASP A 54 2.77 -3.27 -19.61
N GLU A 55 2.88 -3.32 -18.28
CA GLU A 55 2.88 -4.56 -17.50
C GLU A 55 1.49 -4.95 -16.96
N ALA A 56 0.48 -4.09 -17.12
CA ALA A 56 -0.84 -4.27 -16.50
C ALA A 56 -1.51 -5.61 -16.86
N HIS A 57 -1.42 -6.05 -18.12
CA HIS A 57 -2.00 -7.32 -18.55
C HIS A 57 -1.25 -8.51 -17.93
N ALA A 58 0.08 -8.48 -17.93
CA ALA A 58 0.87 -9.56 -17.35
C ALA A 58 0.64 -9.72 -15.84
N VAL A 59 0.48 -8.59 -15.13
CA VAL A 59 0.14 -8.58 -13.70
C VAL A 59 -1.26 -9.14 -13.48
N ALA A 60 -2.26 -8.74 -14.29
CA ALA A 60 -3.62 -9.26 -14.19
C ALA A 60 -3.68 -10.78 -14.44
N ASP A 61 -2.96 -11.29 -15.44
CA ASP A 61 -2.89 -12.72 -15.73
C ASP A 61 -2.24 -13.50 -14.58
N SER A 62 -1.17 -12.96 -14.00
CA SER A 62 -0.51 -13.55 -12.84
C SER A 62 -1.41 -13.59 -11.60
N LEU A 63 -2.22 -12.56 -11.37
CA LEU A 63 -3.20 -12.54 -10.29
C LEU A 63 -4.30 -13.57 -10.49
N ASN A 64 -4.85 -13.70 -11.70
CA ASN A 64 -5.85 -14.71 -12.02
C ASN A 64 -5.32 -16.14 -11.83
N GLU A 65 -4.07 -16.37 -12.21
CA GLU A 65 -3.40 -17.65 -12.00
C GLU A 65 -3.21 -17.93 -10.49
N TYR A 66 -2.82 -16.93 -9.72
CA TYR A 66 -2.68 -17.02 -8.27
C TYR A 66 -4.02 -17.33 -7.59
N GLU A 67 -5.09 -16.62 -7.96
CA GLU A 67 -6.44 -16.87 -7.43
C GLU A 67 -6.89 -18.31 -7.73
N SER A 68 -6.68 -18.79 -8.95
CA SER A 68 -7.04 -20.16 -9.36
C SER A 68 -6.28 -21.23 -8.57
N LYS A 69 -5.03 -20.98 -8.23
CA LYS A 69 -4.18 -21.91 -7.44
C LYS A 69 -4.45 -21.84 -5.95
N SER A 70 -4.80 -20.67 -5.43
CA SER A 70 -5.01 -20.45 -3.99
C SER A 70 -6.37 -20.92 -3.50
N GLY A 71 -7.31 -21.24 -4.39
CA GLY A 71 -8.69 -21.59 -4.03
C GLY A 71 -9.49 -20.43 -3.42
N LEU A 72 -9.00 -19.19 -3.58
CA LEU A 72 -9.62 -17.96 -3.07
C LEU A 72 -10.64 -17.41 -4.07
N SER A 73 -11.45 -18.28 -4.69
CA SER A 73 -12.47 -17.87 -5.68
C SER A 73 -13.65 -17.09 -5.07
N ASP A 74 -13.83 -17.15 -3.76
CA ASP A 74 -14.73 -16.30 -3.00
C ASP A 74 -13.87 -15.57 -1.94
N TRP A 75 -13.87 -14.25 -2.00
CA TRP A 75 -13.19 -13.39 -1.03
C TRP A 75 -13.80 -13.62 0.37
N ASP A 76 -13.42 -14.70 1.01
CA ASP A 76 -13.68 -14.87 2.43
C ASP A 76 -12.74 -13.95 3.21
N VAL A 77 -13.24 -12.74 3.47
CA VAL A 77 -12.54 -11.72 4.25
C VAL A 77 -12.06 -12.27 5.60
N GLY A 78 -12.82 -13.20 6.19
CA GLY A 78 -12.46 -13.86 7.44
C GLY A 78 -11.21 -14.73 7.32
N GLU A 79 -11.07 -15.46 6.22
CA GLU A 79 -9.89 -16.30 5.96
C GLU A 79 -8.65 -15.46 5.66
N ILE A 80 -8.80 -14.36 4.89
CA ILE A 80 -7.72 -13.43 4.60
C ILE A 80 -7.24 -12.76 5.88
N ASP A 81 -8.14 -12.28 6.73
CA ASP A 81 -7.80 -11.63 8.00
C ASP A 81 -7.10 -12.62 8.96
N ARG A 82 -7.55 -13.87 9.00
CA ARG A 82 -6.91 -14.94 9.80
C ARG A 82 -5.48 -15.21 9.32
N ARG A 83 -5.26 -15.38 8.00
CA ARG A 83 -3.93 -15.63 7.41
C ARG A 83 -3.00 -14.44 7.64
N LYS A 84 -3.52 -13.22 7.49
CA LYS A 84 -2.77 -11.99 7.74
C LYS A 84 -2.33 -11.88 9.20
N LYS A 85 -3.21 -12.16 10.15
CA LYS A 85 -2.88 -12.19 11.59
C LYS A 85 -1.82 -13.24 11.92
N GLU A 86 -1.91 -14.42 11.34
CA GLU A 86 -0.97 -15.50 11.56
C GLU A 86 0.40 -15.20 10.95
N THR A 87 0.44 -14.64 9.74
CA THR A 87 1.68 -14.18 9.09
C THR A 87 2.33 -13.04 9.86
N ASN A 88 1.56 -12.05 10.31
CA ASN A 88 2.07 -10.95 11.10
C ASN A 88 2.61 -11.41 12.45
N LYS A 89 1.88 -12.29 13.14
CA LYS A 89 2.33 -12.89 14.41
C LYS A 89 3.68 -13.58 14.23
N ARG A 90 3.80 -14.44 13.23
CA ARG A 90 5.05 -15.15 12.91
C ARG A 90 6.18 -14.17 12.56
N PHE A 91 5.91 -13.13 11.78
CA PHE A 91 6.89 -12.10 11.46
C PHE A 91 7.42 -11.40 12.71
N PHE A 92 6.53 -11.03 13.64
CA PHE A 92 6.94 -10.37 14.89
C PHE A 92 7.72 -11.32 15.80
N GLU A 93 7.26 -12.54 15.99
CA GLU A 93 7.92 -13.52 16.88
C GLU A 93 9.29 -13.97 16.32
N GLU A 94 9.36 -14.32 15.03
CA GLU A 94 10.58 -14.92 14.46
C GLU A 94 11.59 -13.90 13.92
N VAL A 95 11.15 -12.75 13.46
CA VAL A 95 12.01 -11.79 12.75
C VAL A 95 12.24 -10.53 13.57
N PHE A 96 11.20 -9.93 14.09
CA PHE A 96 11.30 -8.64 14.75
C PHE A 96 11.96 -8.76 16.12
N GLU A 97 11.50 -9.68 16.97
CA GLU A 97 12.08 -9.92 18.31
C GLU A 97 13.51 -10.44 18.21
N ALA A 98 13.77 -11.38 17.28
CA ALA A 98 15.11 -11.91 17.07
C ALA A 98 16.14 -10.84 16.64
N ARG A 99 15.69 -9.72 16.11
CA ARG A 99 16.53 -8.56 15.74
C ARG A 99 16.56 -7.47 16.81
N GLY A 100 16.02 -7.69 18.00
CA GLY A 100 16.00 -6.73 19.10
C GLY A 100 14.96 -5.62 18.91
N GLY A 101 13.93 -5.85 18.11
CA GLY A 101 12.81 -4.93 17.98
C GLY A 101 12.02 -4.80 19.27
N VAL A 102 11.54 -3.62 19.56
CA VAL A 102 10.67 -3.32 20.71
C VAL A 102 9.38 -2.69 20.22
N ILE A 103 8.25 -3.28 20.62
CA ILE A 103 6.93 -2.73 20.34
C ILE A 103 6.54 -1.83 21.51
N LEU A 104 6.40 -0.55 21.25
CA LEU A 104 5.82 0.39 22.20
C LEU A 104 4.31 0.44 21.99
N ASP A 105 3.54 -0.16 22.88
CA ASP A 105 2.08 0.01 22.88
C ASP A 105 1.74 1.43 23.30
N ARG A 106 1.30 2.24 22.34
CA ARG A 106 0.89 3.64 22.61
C ARG A 106 -0.40 3.75 23.43
N ARG A 107 -1.03 2.64 23.77
CA ARG A 107 -2.25 2.60 24.60
C ARG A 107 -1.97 2.48 26.07
N ASP A 108 -0.70 2.34 26.46
CA ASP A 108 -0.30 2.33 27.87
C ASP A 108 0.10 3.77 28.29
N PRO A 109 -0.74 4.48 29.08
CA PRO A 109 -0.52 5.87 29.47
C PRO A 109 0.40 6.01 30.68
N SER A 110 1.30 5.08 30.95
CA SER A 110 2.26 5.17 32.04
C SER A 110 3.49 6.00 31.65
#